data_6a1bb4c0d89ae8f6396c927e2ad20ba1
#
_entry.id   6a1bb4c0d89ae8f6396c927e2ad20ba1
#
_cell.length_a   1.000
_cell.length_b   1.000
_cell.length_c   1.000
_cell.angle_alpha   90.00
_cell.angle_beta   90.00
_cell.angle_gamma   90.00
#
_symmetry.space_group_name_H-M   'P 1'
#
loop_
_entity.id
_entity.type
_entity.pdbx_description
1 polymer ?
#
loop_
_entity_poly.entity_id
_entity_poly.type
_entity_poly.pdbx_seq_one_letter_code
_entity_poly.pdbx_strand_id
1 'polypeptide(L)'
;GVTLEIEVNVMPGKGNLVLTGKLGDVMKESAQTGISYIRSISGQYDVKPEFFQENDIHIHIPEGAVPKDGPSAGITMALAMLSAITNHPVRADIAMTGEITLRGRVLPIGGLKEKLLAAKNAGMHTVCVPKENEKDLSEISEEITEGMEILLVEHMDQVIKAAFV
;
A
#
# COMPACT_ATOMS: atom_id res chain seq x y z
N GLY A 1 14.63 -9.89 2.53
CA GLY A 1 13.33 -9.32 2.36
C GLY A 1 12.68 -9.73 1.06
N VAL A 2 11.39 -9.78 1.05
CA VAL A 2 10.60 -10.16 -0.10
C VAL A 2 9.60 -9.04 -0.39
N THR A 3 9.44 -8.73 -1.69
CA THR A 3 8.43 -7.77 -2.12
C THR A 3 7.05 -8.40 -1.96
N LEU A 4 6.12 -7.63 -1.42
CA LEU A 4 4.75 -8.11 -1.23
C LEU A 4 3.95 -7.88 -2.53
N GLU A 5 3.45 -8.96 -3.12
CA GLU A 5 2.58 -8.88 -4.29
C GLU A 5 1.13 -8.87 -3.82
N ILE A 6 0.36 -7.95 -4.37
CA ILE A 6 -1.05 -7.80 -4.02
C ILE A 6 -1.89 -7.84 -5.29
N GLU A 7 -2.84 -8.75 -5.32
CA GLU A 7 -3.81 -8.86 -6.41
C GLU A 7 -5.15 -8.33 -5.91
N VAL A 8 -5.78 -7.45 -6.68
CA VAL A 8 -7.09 -6.91 -6.34
C VAL A 8 -8.04 -7.14 -7.49
N ASN A 9 -9.21 -7.67 -7.18
CA ASN A 9 -10.27 -7.88 -8.14
C ASN A 9 -11.55 -7.18 -7.68
N VAL A 10 -12.21 -6.52 -8.62
CA VAL A 10 -13.50 -5.85 -8.38
C VAL A 10 -14.54 -6.57 -9.20
N MET A 11 -15.66 -6.95 -8.59
CA MET A 11 -16.70 -7.72 -9.26
C MET A 11 -18.08 -7.34 -8.73
N PRO A 12 -19.13 -7.54 -9.51
CA PRO A 12 -20.49 -7.29 -9.01
C PRO A 12 -20.75 -8.06 -7.72
N GLY A 13 -21.38 -7.40 -6.75
CA GLY A 13 -21.64 -8.00 -5.46
C GLY A 13 -22.45 -7.07 -4.58
N LYS A 14 -22.25 -7.18 -3.27
CA LYS A 14 -23.07 -6.47 -2.28
C LYS A 14 -22.27 -5.58 -1.34
N GLY A 15 -21.02 -5.30 -1.67
CA GLY A 15 -20.15 -4.44 -0.87
C GLY A 15 -19.26 -5.18 0.10
N ASN A 16 -18.97 -6.45 -0.16
CA ASN A 16 -18.09 -7.24 0.69
C ASN A 16 -16.63 -7.00 0.34
N LEU A 17 -15.79 -6.98 1.36
CA LEU A 17 -14.33 -7.01 1.20
C LEU A 17 -13.86 -8.42 1.53
N VAL A 18 -13.33 -9.11 0.54
CA VAL A 18 -12.85 -10.48 0.67
C VAL A 18 -11.32 -10.48 0.73
N LEU A 19 -10.77 -11.16 1.71
CA LEU A 19 -9.33 -11.20 1.95
C LEU A 19 -8.85 -12.64 1.97
N THR A 20 -7.90 -12.97 1.10
CA THR A 20 -7.33 -14.31 1.02
C THR A 20 -5.81 -14.27 0.98
N GLY A 21 -5.15 -15.39 1.22
CA GLY A 21 -3.70 -15.53 1.24
C GLY A 21 -3.14 -15.77 2.63
N LYS A 22 -3.95 -16.28 3.56
CA LYS A 22 -3.57 -16.59 4.94
C LYS A 22 -3.04 -15.36 5.69
N LEU A 23 -3.78 -14.26 5.58
CA LEU A 23 -3.41 -13.01 6.23
C LEU A 23 -3.67 -13.07 7.72
N GLY A 24 -2.74 -12.51 8.52
CA GLY A 24 -2.96 -12.34 9.95
C GLY A 24 -3.97 -11.24 10.25
N ASP A 25 -4.41 -11.18 11.50
CA ASP A 25 -5.48 -10.26 11.92
C ASP A 25 -5.10 -8.79 11.73
N VAL A 26 -3.85 -8.42 12.00
CA VAL A 26 -3.40 -7.04 11.87
C VAL A 26 -3.46 -6.59 10.42
N MET A 27 -3.06 -7.44 9.49
CA MET A 27 -3.11 -7.12 8.07
C MET A 27 -4.56 -7.03 7.56
N LYS A 28 -5.45 -7.88 8.08
CA LYS A 28 -6.88 -7.81 7.77
C LYS A 28 -7.48 -6.49 8.23
N GLU A 29 -7.12 -6.03 9.43
CA GLU A 29 -7.56 -4.72 9.94
C GLU A 29 -7.01 -3.59 9.08
N SER A 30 -5.76 -3.68 8.66
CA SER A 30 -5.17 -2.68 7.76
C SER A 30 -5.94 -2.59 6.44
N ALA A 31 -6.36 -3.72 5.88
CA ALA A 31 -7.16 -3.72 4.66
C ALA A 31 -8.52 -3.07 4.88
N GLN A 32 -9.17 -3.35 6.02
CA GLN A 32 -10.45 -2.74 6.38
C GLN A 32 -10.31 -1.22 6.53
N THR A 33 -9.25 -0.79 7.21
CA THR A 33 -8.95 0.64 7.36
C THR A 33 -8.71 1.30 6.01
N GLY A 34 -7.96 0.61 5.15
CA GLY A 34 -7.65 1.08 3.81
C GLY A 34 -8.90 1.30 2.96
N ILE A 35 -9.82 0.33 2.95
CA ILE A 35 -11.04 0.48 2.15
C ILE A 35 -11.95 1.58 2.71
N SER A 36 -11.99 1.75 4.02
CA SER A 36 -12.77 2.84 4.63
C SER A 36 -12.25 4.20 4.18
N TYR A 37 -10.92 4.36 4.17
CA TYR A 37 -10.32 5.59 3.68
C TYR A 37 -10.63 5.80 2.18
N ILE A 38 -10.45 4.78 1.35
CA ILE A 38 -10.72 4.86 -0.08
C ILE A 38 -12.17 5.27 -0.36
N ARG A 39 -13.12 4.72 0.38
CA ARG A 39 -14.53 5.10 0.26
C ARG A 39 -14.73 6.58 0.56
N SER A 40 -14.00 7.12 1.53
CA SER A 40 -14.16 8.53 1.92
C SER A 40 -13.65 9.51 0.87
N ILE A 41 -12.70 9.08 0.01
CA ILE A 41 -12.13 9.94 -1.02
C ILE A 41 -12.62 9.59 -2.45
N SER A 42 -13.47 8.60 -2.57
CA SER A 42 -13.87 8.07 -3.88
C SER A 42 -14.51 9.11 -4.80
N GLY A 43 -15.20 10.09 -4.25
CA GLY A 43 -15.80 11.18 -5.06
C GLY A 43 -14.78 12.01 -5.81
N GLN A 44 -13.55 12.10 -5.31
CA GLN A 44 -12.47 12.83 -5.98
C GLN A 44 -12.00 12.11 -7.26
N TYR A 45 -12.36 10.84 -7.42
CA TYR A 45 -11.97 9.99 -8.54
C TYR A 45 -13.17 9.57 -9.37
N ASP A 46 -14.27 10.31 -9.27
CA ASP A 46 -15.51 10.05 -10.01
C ASP A 46 -16.14 8.68 -9.72
N VAL A 47 -15.87 8.13 -8.53
CA VAL A 47 -16.47 6.88 -8.08
C VAL A 47 -17.71 7.21 -7.26
N LYS A 48 -18.87 6.70 -7.70
CA LYS A 48 -20.13 6.95 -7.00
C LYS A 48 -20.22 6.12 -5.71
N PRO A 49 -20.89 6.64 -4.67
CA PRO A 49 -21.07 5.86 -3.42
C PRO A 49 -21.73 4.50 -3.63
N GLU A 50 -22.64 4.38 -4.60
CA GLU A 50 -23.33 3.13 -4.91
C GLU A 50 -22.38 2.04 -5.38
N PHE A 51 -21.22 2.42 -5.92
CA PHE A 51 -20.20 1.45 -6.33
C PHE A 51 -19.87 0.44 -5.21
N PHE A 52 -19.74 0.94 -3.98
CA PHE A 52 -19.36 0.12 -2.83
C PHE A 52 -20.50 -0.74 -2.29
N GLN A 53 -21.72 -0.55 -2.77
CA GLN A 53 -22.88 -1.36 -2.43
C GLN A 53 -23.20 -2.39 -3.51
N GLU A 54 -22.70 -2.16 -4.72
CA GLU A 54 -22.99 -2.97 -5.91
C GLU A 54 -21.81 -3.83 -6.34
N ASN A 55 -20.66 -3.68 -5.70
CA ASN A 55 -19.45 -4.44 -6.04
C ASN A 55 -18.78 -5.00 -4.81
N ASP A 56 -18.18 -6.16 -4.96
CA ASP A 56 -17.29 -6.74 -3.97
C ASP A 56 -15.85 -6.47 -4.39
N ILE A 57 -14.97 -6.35 -3.42
CA ILE A 57 -13.54 -6.18 -3.66
C ILE A 57 -12.82 -7.37 -3.02
N HIS A 58 -12.00 -8.04 -3.81
CA HIS A 58 -11.22 -9.17 -3.34
C HIS A 58 -9.74 -8.83 -3.38
N ILE A 59 -9.09 -8.87 -2.22
CA ILE A 59 -7.63 -8.72 -2.12
C ILE A 59 -7.05 -10.10 -1.85
N HIS A 60 -6.12 -10.50 -2.70
CA HIS A 60 -5.38 -11.74 -2.53
C HIS A 60 -3.90 -11.46 -2.49
N ILE A 61 -3.23 -11.93 -1.45
CA ILE A 61 -1.77 -11.85 -1.34
C ILE A 61 -1.25 -13.28 -1.47
N PRO A 62 -0.62 -13.62 -2.61
CA PRO A 62 -0.16 -14.98 -2.87
C PRO A 62 0.78 -15.51 -1.78
N GLU A 63 0.73 -16.81 -1.56
CA GLU A 63 1.66 -17.48 -0.64
C GLU A 63 3.09 -17.34 -1.14
N GLY A 64 4.03 -17.30 -0.21
CA GLY A 64 5.42 -17.05 -0.52
C GLY A 64 5.85 -15.64 -0.17
N ALA A 65 4.92 -14.70 -0.11
CA ALA A 65 5.19 -13.40 0.46
C ALA A 65 5.14 -13.53 1.98
N VAL A 66 6.19 -13.18 2.68
CA VAL A 66 6.28 -13.31 4.13
C VAL A 66 6.94 -12.10 4.74
N PRO A 67 6.62 -11.79 6.00
CA PRO A 67 5.49 -12.28 6.78
C PRO A 67 4.19 -11.58 6.39
N LYS A 68 3.07 -12.27 6.52
CA LYS A 68 1.75 -11.75 6.15
C LYS A 68 0.95 -11.27 7.35
N ASP A 69 1.62 -10.70 8.30
CA ASP A 69 0.97 -10.08 9.43
C ASP A 69 1.74 -8.84 9.83
N GLY A 70 1.02 -7.75 9.99
CA GLY A 70 1.59 -6.48 10.35
C GLY A 70 0.91 -5.36 9.57
N PRO A 71 1.04 -4.11 10.04
CA PRO A 71 0.32 -2.98 9.46
C PRO A 71 1.06 -2.29 8.31
N SER A 72 2.29 -2.68 8.02
CA SER A 72 3.15 -1.93 7.10
C SER A 72 2.72 -2.00 5.62
N ALA A 73 1.83 -2.92 5.28
CA ALA A 73 1.26 -3.03 3.93
C ALA A 73 0.00 -2.17 3.75
N GLY A 74 -0.40 -1.41 4.75
CA GLY A 74 -1.65 -0.65 4.71
C GLY A 74 -1.76 0.29 3.52
N ILE A 75 -0.74 1.12 3.28
CA ILE A 75 -0.77 2.05 2.15
C ILE A 75 -0.72 1.31 0.81
N THR A 76 -0.01 0.19 0.74
CA THR A 76 0.09 -0.61 -0.47
C THR A 76 -1.26 -1.22 -0.84
N MET A 77 -1.97 -1.77 0.14
CA MET A 77 -3.30 -2.34 -0.10
C MET A 77 -4.30 -1.26 -0.50
N ALA A 78 -4.26 -0.11 0.17
CA ALA A 78 -5.14 1.01 -0.18
C ALA A 78 -4.92 1.48 -1.61
N LEU A 79 -3.65 1.64 -2.00
CA LEU A 79 -3.32 2.06 -3.37
C LEU A 79 -3.77 1.02 -4.39
N ALA A 80 -3.55 -0.26 -4.11
CA ALA A 80 -3.95 -1.34 -5.01
C ALA A 80 -5.48 -1.37 -5.21
N MET A 81 -6.24 -1.16 -4.14
CA MET A 81 -7.69 -1.08 -4.22
C MET A 81 -8.14 0.13 -5.06
N LEU A 82 -7.56 1.29 -4.79
CA LEU A 82 -7.91 2.50 -5.55
C LEU A 82 -7.58 2.33 -7.03
N SER A 83 -6.43 1.76 -7.34
CA SER A 83 -6.03 1.47 -8.71
C SER A 83 -7.04 0.57 -9.42
N ALA A 84 -7.46 -0.50 -8.75
CA ALA A 84 -8.44 -1.44 -9.33
C ALA A 84 -9.82 -0.79 -9.52
N ILE A 85 -10.26 0.01 -8.55
CA ILE A 85 -11.57 0.66 -8.60
C ILE A 85 -11.62 1.71 -9.71
N THR A 86 -10.53 2.45 -9.91
CA THR A 86 -10.48 3.58 -10.85
C THR A 86 -9.88 3.20 -12.20
N ASN A 87 -9.30 2.02 -12.34
CA ASN A 87 -8.54 1.59 -13.52
C ASN A 87 -7.36 2.50 -13.84
N HIS A 88 -6.77 3.11 -12.81
CA HIS A 88 -5.54 3.90 -12.95
C HIS A 88 -4.34 2.99 -12.70
N PRO A 89 -3.44 2.83 -13.67
CA PRO A 89 -2.27 1.98 -13.47
C PRO A 89 -1.28 2.60 -12.49
N VAL A 90 -0.59 1.74 -11.75
CA VAL A 90 0.46 2.11 -10.82
C VAL A 90 1.82 1.90 -11.51
N ARG A 91 2.77 2.81 -11.26
CA ARG A 91 4.13 2.67 -11.78
C ARG A 91 4.73 1.33 -11.37
N ALA A 92 5.43 0.68 -12.30
CA ALA A 92 6.07 -0.62 -12.04
C ALA A 92 7.33 -0.51 -11.17
N ASP A 93 7.94 0.68 -11.11
CA ASP A 93 9.22 0.90 -10.45
C ASP A 93 9.11 1.57 -9.07
N ILE A 94 7.91 1.57 -8.49
CA ILE A 94 7.67 2.17 -7.18
C ILE A 94 7.38 1.10 -6.13
N ALA A 95 7.99 1.27 -4.96
CA ALA A 95 7.69 0.48 -3.78
C ALA A 95 7.24 1.42 -2.66
N MET A 96 6.62 0.87 -1.64
CA MET A 96 6.14 1.69 -0.53
C MET A 96 5.96 0.85 0.72
N THR A 97 6.00 1.52 1.85
CA THR A 97 5.73 0.89 3.14
C THR A 97 5.10 1.93 4.05
N GLY A 98 4.14 1.52 4.84
CA GLY A 98 3.49 2.42 5.80
C GLY A 98 2.18 1.86 6.30
N GLU A 99 1.87 2.15 7.56
CA GLU A 99 0.57 1.88 8.13
C GLU A 99 -0.37 3.03 7.74
N ILE A 100 -1.62 2.71 7.44
CA ILE A 100 -2.62 3.71 7.06
C ILE A 100 -3.63 3.93 8.18
N THR A 101 -4.08 5.17 8.35
CA THR A 101 -5.18 5.50 9.25
C THR A 101 -6.47 5.72 8.45
N LEU A 102 -7.59 5.81 9.17
CA LEU A 102 -8.89 6.08 8.53
C LEU A 102 -8.92 7.42 7.77
N ARG A 103 -8.05 8.34 8.14
CA ARG A 103 -7.96 9.66 7.49
C ARG A 103 -6.86 9.74 6.45
N GLY A 104 -6.20 8.62 6.17
CA GLY A 104 -5.15 8.56 5.16
C GLY A 104 -3.77 9.00 5.64
N ARG A 105 -3.56 9.16 6.95
CA ARG A 105 -2.22 9.42 7.46
C ARG A 105 -1.36 8.18 7.28
N VAL A 106 -0.10 8.40 6.98
CA VAL A 106 0.89 7.34 6.86
C VAL A 106 1.71 7.30 8.15
N LEU A 107 1.62 6.19 8.87
CA LEU A 107 2.30 6.01 10.15
C LEU A 107 3.62 5.26 9.98
N PRO A 108 4.58 5.46 10.90
CA PRO A 108 5.90 4.84 10.80
C PRO A 108 5.83 3.31 10.93
N ILE A 109 6.87 2.66 10.43
CA ILE A 109 6.98 1.20 10.42
C ILE A 109 8.30 0.77 11.06
N GLY A 110 8.39 -0.52 11.42
CA GLY A 110 9.63 -1.15 11.82
C GLY A 110 10.30 -1.85 10.65
N GLY A 111 11.59 -2.13 10.77
CA GLY A 111 12.32 -2.90 9.78
C GLY A 111 12.56 -2.18 8.46
N LEU A 112 12.77 -0.87 8.51
CA LEU A 112 12.96 -0.07 7.30
C LEU A 112 14.14 -0.56 6.45
N LYS A 113 15.25 -0.93 7.09
CA LYS A 113 16.45 -1.38 6.37
C LYS A 113 16.14 -2.60 5.47
N GLU A 114 15.46 -3.60 6.04
CA GLU A 114 15.10 -4.81 5.32
C GLU A 114 14.16 -4.53 4.16
N LYS A 115 13.25 -3.57 4.35
CA LYS A 115 12.30 -3.18 3.30
C LYS A 115 12.98 -2.44 2.16
N LEU A 116 13.95 -1.57 2.47
CA LEU A 116 14.73 -0.89 1.44
C LEU A 116 15.60 -1.86 0.67
N LEU A 117 16.20 -2.84 1.34
CA LEU A 117 16.96 -3.90 0.68
C LEU A 117 16.08 -4.69 -0.28
N ALA A 118 14.88 -5.04 0.15
CA ALA A 118 13.94 -5.77 -0.71
C ALA A 118 13.57 -4.95 -1.95
N ALA A 119 13.32 -3.65 -1.78
CA ALA A 119 13.00 -2.76 -2.89
C ALA A 119 14.17 -2.65 -3.87
N LYS A 120 15.38 -2.50 -3.35
CA LYS A 120 16.58 -2.43 -4.17
C LYS A 120 16.78 -3.72 -4.98
N ASN A 121 16.64 -4.87 -4.32
CA ASN A 121 16.79 -6.16 -4.99
C ASN A 121 15.72 -6.42 -6.04
N ALA A 122 14.54 -5.80 -5.88
CA ALA A 122 13.46 -5.89 -6.85
C ALA A 122 13.59 -4.89 -8.01
N GLY A 123 14.64 -4.05 -8.00
CA GLY A 123 14.87 -3.07 -9.05
C GLY A 123 13.98 -1.84 -8.98
N MET A 124 13.45 -1.51 -7.81
CA MET A 124 12.60 -0.33 -7.64
C MET A 124 13.43 0.93 -7.61
N HIS A 125 13.01 1.95 -8.35
CA HIS A 125 13.69 3.24 -8.41
C HIS A 125 13.20 4.20 -7.34
N THR A 126 11.93 4.14 -6.99
CA THR A 126 11.30 5.05 -6.06
C THR A 126 10.70 4.29 -4.91
N VAL A 127 10.90 4.77 -3.68
CA VAL A 127 10.32 4.14 -2.50
C VAL A 127 9.67 5.22 -1.63
N CYS A 128 8.37 5.03 -1.34
CA CYS A 128 7.67 5.89 -0.39
C CYS A 128 7.88 5.34 1.02
N VAL A 129 8.37 6.21 1.91
CA VAL A 129 8.71 5.87 3.28
C VAL A 129 7.98 6.86 4.20
N PRO A 130 7.42 6.41 5.33
CA PRO A 130 6.78 7.34 6.25
C PRO A 130 7.74 8.44 6.72
N LYS A 131 7.27 9.67 6.74
CA LYS A 131 8.07 10.82 7.19
C LYS A 131 8.69 10.59 8.57
N GLU A 132 7.95 9.96 9.47
CA GLU A 132 8.42 9.68 10.84
C GLU A 132 9.54 8.64 10.89
N ASN A 133 9.82 7.94 9.78
CA ASN A 133 10.97 7.05 9.66
C ASN A 133 12.23 7.76 9.15
N GLU A 134 12.19 9.07 8.97
CA GLU A 134 13.34 9.84 8.47
C GLU A 134 14.60 9.61 9.29
N LYS A 135 14.46 9.55 10.61
CA LYS A 135 15.59 9.28 11.50
C LYS A 135 16.23 7.92 11.26
N ASP A 136 15.42 6.92 10.87
CA ASP A 136 15.93 5.58 10.57
C ASP A 136 16.77 5.59 9.30
N LEU A 137 16.44 6.45 8.34
CA LEU A 137 17.20 6.59 7.09
C LEU A 137 18.63 7.03 7.35
N SER A 138 18.83 7.92 8.34
CA SER A 138 20.17 8.42 8.67
C SER A 138 21.09 7.32 9.18
N GLU A 139 20.54 6.22 9.66
CA GLU A 139 21.28 5.09 10.19
C GLU A 139 21.49 3.98 9.13
N ILE A 140 20.93 4.15 7.94
CA ILE A 140 21.03 3.16 6.87
C ILE A 140 22.19 3.49 5.95
N SER A 141 22.96 2.47 5.57
CA SER A 141 24.12 2.62 4.69
C SER A 141 23.70 3.24 3.35
N GLU A 142 24.52 4.17 2.87
CA GLU A 142 24.32 4.78 1.55
C GLU A 142 24.36 3.75 0.42
N GLU A 143 25.03 2.65 0.61
CA GLU A 143 25.06 1.56 -0.37
C GLU A 143 23.68 1.02 -0.66
N ILE A 144 22.80 1.03 0.33
CA ILE A 144 21.43 0.54 0.20
C ILE A 144 20.57 1.56 -0.53
N THR A 145 20.71 2.84 -0.19
CA THR A 145 19.86 3.91 -0.73
C THR A 145 20.37 4.49 -2.05
N GLU A 146 21.61 4.19 -2.41
CA GLU A 146 22.21 4.69 -3.65
C GLU A 146 21.40 4.26 -4.88
N GLY A 147 21.10 5.21 -5.73
CA GLY A 147 20.32 4.96 -6.95
C GLY A 147 18.82 4.89 -6.74
N MET A 148 18.34 5.03 -5.49
CA MET A 148 16.92 5.07 -5.19
C MET A 148 16.46 6.47 -4.81
N GLU A 149 15.29 6.85 -5.29
CA GLU A 149 14.62 8.07 -4.85
C GLU A 149 13.74 7.73 -3.66
N ILE A 150 14.05 8.31 -2.50
CA ILE A 150 13.27 8.08 -1.28
C ILE A 150 12.30 9.26 -1.10
N LEU A 151 11.02 8.98 -1.13
CA LEU A 151 9.98 9.97 -0.91
C LEU A 151 9.42 9.81 0.50
N LEU A 152 9.61 10.84 1.32
CA LEU A 152 9.06 10.86 2.67
C LEU A 152 7.61 11.33 2.59
N VAL A 153 6.70 10.50 3.07
CA VAL A 153 5.26 10.75 2.95
C VAL A 153 4.59 10.78 4.31
N GLU A 154 3.64 11.67 4.46
CA GLU A 154 2.84 11.83 5.69
C GLU A 154 1.38 11.47 5.45
N HIS A 155 0.93 11.54 4.20
CA HIS A 155 -0.45 11.31 3.82
C HIS A 155 -0.55 10.51 2.53
N MET A 156 -1.62 9.74 2.42
CA MET A 156 -1.88 8.88 1.26
C MET A 156 -1.94 9.66 -0.05
N ASP A 157 -2.38 10.93 -0.03
CA ASP A 157 -2.40 11.78 -1.23
C ASP A 157 -1.03 11.87 -1.89
N GLN A 158 0.03 11.93 -1.09
CA GLN A 158 1.40 12.01 -1.61
C GLN A 158 1.79 10.70 -2.29
N VAL A 159 1.35 9.58 -1.73
CA VAL A 159 1.61 8.25 -2.30
C VAL A 159 0.88 8.10 -3.64
N ILE A 160 -0.37 8.51 -3.70
CA ILE A 160 -1.18 8.40 -4.91
C ILE A 160 -0.55 9.23 -6.03
N LYS A 161 -0.14 10.48 -5.74
CA LYS A 161 0.50 11.34 -6.72
C LYS A 161 1.81 10.75 -7.26
N ALA A 162 2.58 10.10 -6.39
CA ALA A 162 3.85 9.52 -6.78
C ALA A 162 3.66 8.23 -7.59
N ALA A 163 2.63 7.46 -7.31
CA ALA A 163 2.46 6.10 -7.81
C ALA A 163 1.59 5.99 -9.07
N PHE A 164 0.58 6.83 -9.23
CA PHE A 164 -0.29 6.76 -10.40
C PHE A 164 0.40 7.32 -11.64
N VAL A 165 0.21 6.62 -12.72
CA VAL A 165 0.75 7.01 -14.03
C VAL A 165 -0.20 7.94 -14.75
#